data_33d0cbad718796d1232a17c69ec99329
#
_entry.id   33d0cbad718796d1232a17c69ec99329
#
_cell.length_a   1.000
_cell.length_b   1.000
_cell.length_c   1.000
_cell.angle_alpha   90.00
_cell.angle_beta   90.00
_cell.angle_gamma   90.00
#
_symmetry.space_group_name_H-M   'P 1'
#
loop_
_entity.id
_entity.type
_entity.pdbx_description
1 polymer ?
#
loop_
_entity_poly.entity_id
_entity_poly.type
_entity_poly.pdbx_seq_one_letter_code
_entity_poly.pdbx_strand_id
1 'polypeptide(L)'
;GDDVVTTNGCMDALTLSLSAVTKPGDTIAIESPAYHGSMQLAESLGLKVLEVPTHPVHGVDLGYLDKAIPKHKIKACLFVTNFNNPVGFCMSEKQKKELVDIIVKYDIALIEDDIYGDLYFGKQRPVNCKTFDKHGHVLLCSSISKSLAPGYRVGWTIPGRYKDKVLKIKHNHSLATASITQAAVGHFLEIGRYEFHLRNLIDLHLQLRFQLHSCFLYSSVHLPIQ
;
A
#
# COMPACT_ATOMS: atom_id res chain seq x y z
N GLY A 1 19.60 -3.64 4.00
CA GLY A 1 19.80 -4.25 2.88
C GLY A 1 19.09 -5.53 2.50
N ASP A 2 19.41 -6.65 3.13
CA ASP A 2 19.02 -7.99 2.62
C ASP A 2 17.53 -8.34 2.69
N ASP A 3 16.73 -7.54 3.37
CA ASP A 3 15.29 -7.81 3.55
C ASP A 3 14.41 -7.22 2.46
N VAL A 4 14.96 -6.38 1.58
CA VAL A 4 14.22 -5.72 0.50
C VAL A 4 14.35 -6.53 -0.78
N VAL A 5 13.20 -6.81 -1.41
CA VAL A 5 13.12 -7.42 -2.75
C VAL A 5 12.63 -6.37 -3.73
N THR A 6 13.46 -5.96 -4.68
CA THR A 6 13.09 -5.00 -5.73
C THR A 6 12.09 -5.60 -6.72
N THR A 7 11.20 -4.78 -7.28
CA THR A 7 10.12 -5.21 -8.18
C THR A 7 9.92 -4.19 -9.31
N ASN A 8 9.14 -4.58 -10.34
CA ASN A 8 8.79 -3.71 -11.46
C ASN A 8 7.63 -2.76 -11.12
N GLY A 9 7.78 -2.00 -10.03
CA GLY A 9 6.76 -1.13 -9.44
C GLY A 9 5.90 -1.85 -8.41
N CYS A 10 4.97 -1.10 -7.78
CA CYS A 10 4.16 -1.59 -6.66
C CYS A 10 3.21 -2.73 -7.06
N MET A 11 2.60 -2.69 -8.25
CA MET A 11 1.71 -3.77 -8.70
C MET A 11 2.42 -5.12 -8.80
N ASP A 12 3.69 -5.14 -9.25
CA ASP A 12 4.51 -6.35 -9.24
C ASP A 12 4.81 -6.81 -7.80
N ALA A 13 5.12 -5.86 -6.89
CA ALA A 13 5.30 -6.16 -5.46
C ALA A 13 4.05 -6.81 -4.84
N LEU A 14 2.86 -6.26 -5.12
CA LEU A 14 1.59 -6.80 -4.66
C LEU A 14 1.30 -8.19 -5.23
N THR A 15 1.54 -8.38 -6.54
CA THR A 15 1.37 -9.67 -7.24
C THR A 15 2.24 -10.74 -6.62
N LEU A 16 3.54 -10.47 -6.45
CA LEU A 16 4.49 -11.42 -5.86
C LEU A 16 4.12 -11.73 -4.40
N SER A 17 3.73 -10.71 -3.64
CA SER A 17 3.36 -10.85 -2.24
C SER A 17 2.09 -11.68 -2.06
N LEU A 18 1.01 -11.40 -2.81
CA LEU A 18 -0.21 -12.20 -2.78
C LEU A 18 0.05 -13.64 -3.22
N SER A 19 0.78 -13.84 -4.33
CA SER A 19 1.12 -15.17 -4.84
C SER A 19 1.96 -16.00 -3.87
N ALA A 20 2.76 -15.35 -3.00
CA ALA A 20 3.57 -16.04 -1.99
C ALA A 20 2.75 -16.59 -0.82
N VAL A 21 1.56 -16.02 -0.55
CA VAL A 21 0.76 -16.31 0.67
C VAL A 21 -0.60 -16.92 0.36
N THR A 22 -1.03 -16.93 -0.92
CA THR A 22 -2.32 -17.45 -1.36
C THR A 22 -2.19 -18.40 -2.54
N LYS A 23 -3.29 -19.08 -2.86
CA LYS A 23 -3.46 -19.90 -4.08
C LYS A 23 -4.85 -19.63 -4.67
N PRO A 24 -5.11 -19.91 -5.97
CA PRO A 24 -6.42 -19.77 -6.56
C PRO A 24 -7.52 -20.44 -5.73
N GLY A 25 -8.64 -19.73 -5.55
CA GLY A 25 -9.78 -20.14 -4.72
C GLY A 25 -9.70 -19.71 -3.25
N ASP A 26 -8.55 -19.23 -2.76
CA ASP A 26 -8.44 -18.67 -1.42
C ASP A 26 -9.22 -17.34 -1.30
N THR A 27 -9.66 -17.01 -0.09
CA THR A 27 -10.32 -15.74 0.22
C THR A 27 -9.33 -14.76 0.85
N ILE A 28 -9.30 -13.54 0.33
CA ILE A 28 -8.56 -12.41 0.91
C ILE A 28 -9.54 -11.33 1.36
N ALA A 29 -9.11 -10.51 2.33
CA ALA A 29 -9.81 -9.30 2.74
C ALA A 29 -9.22 -8.08 2.05
N ILE A 30 -10.07 -7.20 1.52
CA ILE A 30 -9.70 -5.89 0.94
C ILE A 30 -10.62 -4.84 1.56
N GLU A 31 -10.11 -3.63 1.81
CA GLU A 31 -10.95 -2.51 2.26
C GLU A 31 -12.00 -2.13 1.22
N SER A 32 -13.15 -1.60 1.67
CA SER A 32 -14.22 -1.13 0.78
C SER A 32 -14.66 0.30 1.18
N PRO A 33 -14.63 1.25 0.22
CA PRO A 33 -14.17 1.12 -1.17
C PRO A 33 -12.65 0.97 -1.29
N ALA A 34 -12.18 0.24 -2.30
CA ALA A 34 -10.78 -0.04 -2.57
C ALA A 34 -10.31 0.56 -3.91
N TYR A 35 -9.00 0.64 -4.08
CA TYR A 35 -8.41 0.88 -5.39
C TYR A 35 -8.80 -0.26 -6.35
N HIS A 36 -9.37 0.08 -7.51
CA HIS A 36 -9.85 -0.91 -8.48
C HIS A 36 -8.77 -1.91 -8.94
N GLY A 37 -7.51 -1.47 -9.02
CA GLY A 37 -6.40 -2.35 -9.39
C GLY A 37 -6.16 -3.49 -8.38
N SER A 38 -6.49 -3.31 -7.10
CA SER A 38 -6.41 -4.37 -6.09
C SER A 38 -7.45 -5.46 -6.33
N MET A 39 -8.67 -5.06 -6.74
CA MET A 39 -9.74 -5.99 -7.09
C MET A 39 -9.41 -6.79 -8.35
N GLN A 40 -8.93 -6.10 -9.41
CA GLN A 40 -8.51 -6.74 -10.66
C GLN A 40 -7.33 -7.69 -10.44
N LEU A 41 -6.39 -7.33 -9.56
CA LEU A 41 -5.29 -8.21 -9.18
C LEU A 41 -5.79 -9.49 -8.49
N ALA A 42 -6.69 -9.36 -7.52
CA ALA A 42 -7.28 -10.50 -6.85
C ALA A 42 -8.01 -11.44 -7.85
N GLU A 43 -8.79 -10.88 -8.76
CA GLU A 43 -9.46 -11.60 -9.83
C GLU A 43 -8.46 -12.35 -10.74
N SER A 44 -7.40 -11.68 -11.19
CA SER A 44 -6.37 -12.26 -12.05
C SER A 44 -5.63 -13.43 -11.41
N LEU A 45 -5.54 -13.44 -10.08
CA LEU A 45 -4.94 -14.51 -9.29
C LEU A 45 -5.97 -15.62 -8.90
N GLY A 46 -7.22 -15.49 -9.36
CA GLY A 46 -8.30 -16.43 -9.05
C GLY A 46 -8.70 -16.41 -7.57
N LEU A 47 -8.52 -15.30 -6.87
CA LEU A 47 -8.84 -15.14 -5.45
C LEU A 47 -10.30 -14.69 -5.27
N LYS A 48 -10.89 -15.09 -4.16
CA LYS A 48 -12.16 -14.56 -3.68
C LYS A 48 -11.89 -13.35 -2.79
N VAL A 49 -12.71 -12.31 -2.92
CA VAL A 49 -12.57 -11.09 -2.13
C VAL A 49 -13.70 -10.99 -1.12
N LEU A 50 -13.36 -10.76 0.14
CA LEU A 50 -14.26 -10.24 1.16
C LEU A 50 -13.99 -8.76 1.35
N GLU A 51 -14.96 -7.92 1.10
CA GLU A 51 -14.89 -6.50 1.34
C GLU A 51 -15.06 -6.19 2.84
N VAL A 52 -14.11 -5.43 3.40
CA VAL A 52 -14.13 -4.99 4.79
C VAL A 52 -14.56 -3.52 4.81
N PRO A 53 -15.64 -3.17 5.53
CA PRO A 53 -16.09 -1.79 5.63
C PRO A 53 -14.99 -0.85 6.14
N THR A 54 -14.98 0.39 5.63
CA THR A 54 -14.08 1.44 6.09
C THR A 54 -14.83 2.65 6.61
N HIS A 55 -14.19 3.40 7.50
CA HIS A 55 -14.65 4.70 7.97
C HIS A 55 -13.70 5.78 7.44
N PRO A 56 -14.21 6.93 6.91
CA PRO A 56 -13.35 7.96 6.30
C PRO A 56 -12.27 8.54 7.21
N VAL A 57 -12.44 8.46 8.54
CA VAL A 57 -11.47 8.97 9.52
C VAL A 57 -10.65 7.84 10.14
N HIS A 58 -11.29 6.70 10.42
CA HIS A 58 -10.68 5.61 11.19
C HIS A 58 -10.12 4.48 10.33
N GLY A 59 -10.44 4.45 9.03
CA GLY A 59 -9.98 3.40 8.13
C GLY A 59 -10.76 2.09 8.30
N VAL A 60 -10.07 0.98 8.19
CA VAL A 60 -10.64 -0.38 8.18
C VAL A 60 -11.35 -0.72 9.50
N ASP A 61 -12.56 -1.29 9.41
CA ASP A 61 -13.29 -1.81 10.58
C ASP A 61 -12.62 -3.09 11.09
N LEU A 62 -11.79 -2.93 12.12
CA LEU A 62 -11.04 -4.03 12.74
C LEU A 62 -11.94 -5.00 13.51
N GLY A 63 -13.06 -4.51 14.07
CA GLY A 63 -14.04 -5.35 14.76
C GLY A 63 -14.79 -6.28 13.81
N TYR A 64 -15.11 -5.79 12.61
CA TYR A 64 -15.67 -6.61 11.54
C TYR A 64 -14.62 -7.62 11.06
N LEU A 65 -13.38 -7.18 10.79
CA LEU A 65 -12.29 -8.01 10.30
C LEU A 65 -12.00 -9.18 11.24
N ASP A 66 -11.90 -8.93 12.54
CA ASP A 66 -11.61 -9.97 13.56
C ASP A 66 -12.64 -11.11 13.55
N LYS A 67 -13.91 -10.77 13.32
CA LYS A 67 -15.01 -11.77 13.20
C LYS A 67 -15.03 -12.46 11.84
N ALA A 68 -14.66 -11.73 10.79
CA ALA A 68 -14.73 -12.20 9.41
C ALA A 68 -13.63 -13.23 9.08
N ILE A 69 -12.43 -13.07 9.63
CA ILE A 69 -11.29 -13.96 9.35
C ILE A 69 -11.63 -15.43 9.57
N PRO A 70 -12.07 -15.87 10.75
CA PRO A 70 -12.39 -17.30 10.95
C PRO A 70 -13.64 -17.74 10.19
N LYS A 71 -14.66 -16.87 10.10
CA LYS A 71 -15.93 -17.15 9.42
C LYS A 71 -15.74 -17.44 7.93
N HIS A 72 -14.92 -16.66 7.25
CA HIS A 72 -14.70 -16.75 5.81
C HIS A 72 -13.37 -17.41 5.43
N LYS A 73 -12.62 -17.91 6.43
CA LYS A 73 -11.32 -18.59 6.24
C LYS A 73 -10.34 -17.71 5.45
N ILE A 74 -10.28 -16.41 5.79
CA ILE A 74 -9.42 -15.44 5.12
C ILE A 74 -7.95 -15.87 5.25
N LYS A 75 -7.20 -15.86 4.16
CA LYS A 75 -5.79 -16.26 4.08
C LYS A 75 -4.83 -15.09 4.14
N ALA A 76 -5.26 -13.94 3.65
CA ALA A 76 -4.46 -12.71 3.67
C ALA A 76 -5.37 -11.49 3.64
N CYS A 77 -4.82 -10.35 4.08
CA CYS A 77 -5.42 -9.04 3.92
C CYS A 77 -4.57 -8.21 2.97
N LEU A 78 -5.18 -7.41 2.10
CA LEU A 78 -4.53 -6.40 1.29
C LEU A 78 -5.15 -5.05 1.61
N PHE A 79 -4.39 -4.16 2.26
CA PHE A 79 -4.88 -2.85 2.72
C PHE A 79 -3.91 -1.72 2.41
N VAL A 80 -4.48 -0.54 2.09
CA VAL A 80 -3.77 0.75 2.03
C VAL A 80 -4.01 1.47 3.35
N THR A 81 -3.07 1.38 4.28
CA THR A 81 -3.23 1.90 5.64
C THR A 81 -2.87 3.38 5.79
N ASN A 82 -2.09 3.93 4.83
CA ASN A 82 -1.69 5.32 4.73
C ASN A 82 -2.24 5.95 3.46
N PHE A 83 -2.97 7.07 3.59
CA PHE A 83 -3.50 7.85 2.46
C PHE A 83 -4.26 6.99 1.46
N ASN A 84 -5.23 6.24 1.98
CA ASN A 84 -6.03 5.28 1.22
C ASN A 84 -6.62 5.87 -0.06
N ASN A 85 -6.61 5.11 -1.12
CA ASN A 85 -7.28 5.41 -2.37
C ASN A 85 -8.52 4.50 -2.53
N PRO A 86 -9.76 5.04 -2.57
CA PRO A 86 -10.10 6.45 -2.87
C PRO A 86 -10.47 7.30 -1.65
N VAL A 87 -10.57 6.77 -0.44
CA VAL A 87 -11.22 7.43 0.70
C VAL A 87 -10.32 8.51 1.34
N GLY A 88 -9.00 8.36 1.26
CA GLY A 88 -8.02 9.31 1.80
C GLY A 88 -7.73 9.15 3.29
N PHE A 89 -8.25 8.14 3.98
CA PHE A 89 -7.94 7.93 5.39
C PHE A 89 -6.47 7.56 5.61
N CYS A 90 -6.00 7.84 6.82
CA CYS A 90 -4.74 7.35 7.33
C CYS A 90 -5.00 6.72 8.71
N MET A 91 -4.78 5.42 8.85
CA MET A 91 -4.98 4.73 10.13
C MET A 91 -3.98 5.24 11.18
N SER A 92 -4.45 5.41 12.41
CA SER A 92 -3.58 5.77 13.53
C SER A 92 -2.60 4.65 13.88
N GLU A 93 -1.50 4.98 14.55
CA GLU A 93 -0.53 3.98 15.02
C GLU A 93 -1.18 2.90 15.91
N LYS A 94 -2.13 3.30 16.76
CA LYS A 94 -2.89 2.37 17.61
C LYS A 94 -3.66 1.36 16.76
N GLN A 95 -4.36 1.81 15.73
CA GLN A 95 -5.13 0.94 14.85
C GLN A 95 -4.24 0.02 14.01
N LYS A 96 -3.10 0.52 13.51
CA LYS A 96 -2.12 -0.30 12.80
C LYS A 96 -1.54 -1.40 13.67
N LYS A 97 -1.22 -1.08 14.93
CA LYS A 97 -0.78 -2.08 15.90
C LYS A 97 -1.88 -3.11 16.17
N GLU A 98 -3.12 -2.68 16.40
CA GLU A 98 -4.26 -3.58 16.60
C GLU A 98 -4.50 -4.47 15.37
N LEU A 99 -4.38 -3.92 14.14
CA LEU A 99 -4.45 -4.72 12.91
C LEU A 99 -3.36 -5.80 12.90
N VAL A 100 -2.12 -5.45 13.20
CA VAL A 100 -1.01 -6.43 13.26
C VAL A 100 -1.27 -7.50 14.31
N ASP A 101 -1.79 -7.12 15.50
CA ASP A 101 -2.14 -8.08 16.56
C ASP A 101 -3.23 -9.08 16.09
N ILE A 102 -4.24 -8.62 15.32
CA ILE A 102 -5.25 -9.48 14.70
C ILE A 102 -4.60 -10.43 13.67
N ILE A 103 -3.74 -9.91 12.78
CA ILE A 103 -3.03 -10.69 11.77
C ILE A 103 -2.21 -11.81 12.39
N VAL A 104 -1.47 -11.50 13.47
CA VAL A 104 -0.66 -12.47 14.22
C VAL A 104 -1.55 -13.50 14.93
N LYS A 105 -2.66 -13.08 15.56
CA LYS A 105 -3.64 -13.95 16.23
C LYS A 105 -4.14 -15.08 15.34
N TYR A 106 -4.38 -14.78 14.07
CA TYR A 106 -4.90 -15.76 13.10
C TYR A 106 -3.83 -16.39 12.21
N ASP A 107 -2.57 -16.04 12.41
CA ASP A 107 -1.42 -16.52 11.60
C ASP A 107 -1.61 -16.35 10.10
N ILE A 108 -2.16 -15.22 9.66
CA ILE A 108 -2.37 -14.86 8.26
C ILE A 108 -1.40 -13.75 7.82
N ALA A 109 -1.35 -13.47 6.52
CA ALA A 109 -0.50 -12.41 5.98
C ALA A 109 -1.25 -11.07 5.86
N LEU A 110 -0.55 -9.96 6.10
CA LEU A 110 -0.97 -8.62 5.72
C LEU A 110 -0.08 -8.11 4.58
N ILE A 111 -0.66 -7.87 3.42
CA ILE A 111 -0.02 -7.12 2.36
C ILE A 111 -0.38 -5.66 2.57
N GLU A 112 0.60 -4.84 2.91
CA GLU A 112 0.43 -3.41 3.15
C GLU A 112 0.92 -2.65 1.93
N ASP A 113 0.00 -2.01 1.20
CA ASP A 113 0.34 -1.10 0.10
C ASP A 113 0.58 0.31 0.65
N ASP A 114 1.83 0.75 0.60
CA ASP A 114 2.28 2.05 1.10
C ASP A 114 2.81 2.95 -0.03
N ILE A 115 2.17 2.91 -1.19
CA ILE A 115 2.60 3.66 -2.37
C ILE A 115 2.57 5.18 -2.19
N TYR A 116 1.75 5.69 -1.27
CA TYR A 116 1.59 7.12 -0.99
C TYR A 116 2.32 7.60 0.26
N GLY A 117 2.95 6.70 1.03
CA GLY A 117 3.52 7.00 2.34
C GLY A 117 4.49 8.17 2.40
N ASP A 118 5.24 8.41 1.31
CA ASP A 118 6.20 9.52 1.21
C ASP A 118 5.54 10.88 0.88
N LEU A 119 4.27 10.90 0.46
CA LEU A 119 3.53 12.11 0.08
C LEU A 119 2.71 12.68 1.25
N TYR A 120 3.32 12.83 2.41
CA TYR A 120 2.66 13.31 3.62
C TYR A 120 2.76 14.83 3.77
N PHE A 121 1.68 15.45 4.28
CA PHE A 121 1.61 16.90 4.54
C PHE A 121 1.92 17.27 5.99
N GLY A 122 2.15 16.30 6.85
CA GLY A 122 2.45 16.48 8.26
C GLY A 122 3.92 16.73 8.54
N LYS A 123 4.27 16.80 9.83
CA LYS A 123 5.67 16.97 10.27
C LYS A 123 6.50 15.69 10.13
N GLN A 124 5.83 14.53 10.11
CA GLN A 124 6.48 13.22 10.08
C GLN A 124 5.71 12.29 9.15
N ARG A 125 6.46 11.41 8.49
CA ARG A 125 5.90 10.32 7.71
C ARG A 125 5.11 9.38 8.62
N PRO A 126 3.87 9.00 8.26
CA PRO A 126 3.13 7.99 9.01
C PRO A 126 3.89 6.66 9.04
N VAL A 127 3.92 6.01 10.19
CA VAL A 127 4.50 4.66 10.31
C VAL A 127 3.66 3.62 9.57
N ASN A 128 4.28 2.53 9.15
CA ASN A 128 3.60 1.40 8.52
C ASN A 128 3.21 0.36 9.57
N CYS A 129 2.28 -0.54 9.24
CA CYS A 129 2.00 -1.75 10.02
C CYS A 129 3.26 -2.60 10.19
N LYS A 130 4.13 -2.62 9.18
CA LYS A 130 5.43 -3.32 9.24
C LYS A 130 6.27 -2.94 10.46
N THR A 131 6.17 -1.71 10.95
CA THR A 131 6.88 -1.22 12.16
C THR A 131 6.51 -2.02 13.41
N PHE A 132 5.28 -2.52 13.49
CA PHE A 132 4.76 -3.29 14.63
C PHE A 132 4.91 -4.81 14.46
N ASP A 133 5.33 -5.27 13.27
CA ASP A 133 5.44 -6.67 12.91
C ASP A 133 6.74 -7.30 13.43
N LYS A 134 6.65 -8.01 14.55
CA LYS A 134 7.77 -8.75 15.14
C LYS A 134 7.90 -10.20 14.63
N HIS A 135 6.91 -10.69 13.89
CA HIS A 135 6.80 -12.10 13.51
C HIS A 135 6.89 -12.34 12.00
N GLY A 136 7.07 -11.26 11.22
CA GLY A 136 7.23 -11.33 9.76
C GLY A 136 5.95 -11.59 8.98
N HIS A 137 4.77 -11.26 9.55
CA HIS A 137 3.47 -11.45 8.88
C HIS A 137 3.12 -10.35 7.88
N VAL A 138 3.75 -9.16 8.00
CA VAL A 138 3.48 -8.02 7.13
C VAL A 138 4.45 -8.01 5.94
N LEU A 139 3.90 -8.00 4.72
CA LEU A 139 4.61 -7.77 3.48
C LEU A 139 4.35 -6.31 3.08
N LEU A 140 5.32 -5.44 3.32
CA LEU A 140 5.22 -4.03 2.95
C LEU A 140 5.58 -3.86 1.48
N CYS A 141 4.68 -3.30 0.67
CA CYS A 141 4.86 -3.05 -0.75
C CYS A 141 4.84 -1.55 -1.03
N SER A 142 5.74 -1.07 -1.87
CA SER A 142 5.79 0.33 -2.28
C SER A 142 6.51 0.51 -3.61
N SER A 143 6.56 1.74 -4.11
CA SER A 143 7.34 2.14 -5.28
C SER A 143 7.56 3.64 -5.33
N ILE A 144 8.47 4.08 -6.19
CA ILE A 144 8.71 5.50 -6.50
C ILE A 144 7.72 6.07 -7.54
N SER A 145 6.71 5.31 -7.95
CA SER A 145 5.81 5.70 -9.04
C SER A 145 5.01 6.97 -8.76
N LYS A 146 4.69 7.24 -7.49
CA LYS A 146 3.93 8.43 -7.06
C LYS A 146 4.82 9.54 -6.52
N SER A 147 5.97 9.18 -5.96
CA SER A 147 6.89 10.12 -5.33
C SER A 147 8.02 10.62 -6.24
N LEU A 148 8.30 9.93 -7.36
CA LEU A 148 9.30 10.35 -8.34
C LEU A 148 8.73 10.29 -9.77
N ALA A 149 8.60 9.10 -10.35
CA ALA A 149 8.05 8.95 -11.69
C ALA A 149 7.58 7.51 -11.96
N PRO A 150 6.39 7.31 -12.53
CA PRO A 150 5.85 5.98 -12.81
C PRO A 150 6.62 5.23 -13.91
N GLY A 151 7.29 5.93 -14.82
CA GLY A 151 8.01 5.35 -15.96
C GLY A 151 9.27 4.56 -15.60
N TYR A 152 9.88 4.80 -14.44
CA TYR A 152 11.06 4.05 -14.00
C TYR A 152 10.76 2.59 -13.67
N ARG A 153 9.52 2.26 -13.33
CA ARG A 153 9.11 0.90 -12.95
C ARG A 153 9.98 0.32 -11.83
N VAL A 154 10.31 1.11 -10.82
CA VAL A 154 11.04 0.66 -9.62
C VAL A 154 10.10 0.65 -8.42
N GLY A 155 9.98 -0.52 -7.81
CA GLY A 155 9.25 -0.76 -6.58
C GLY A 155 9.97 -1.79 -5.73
N TRP A 156 9.38 -2.15 -4.62
CA TRP A 156 9.94 -3.14 -3.70
C TRP A 156 8.88 -3.74 -2.81
N THR A 157 9.20 -4.90 -2.24
CA THR A 157 8.51 -5.45 -1.09
C THR A 157 9.50 -5.79 0.02
N ILE A 158 9.05 -5.66 1.27
CA ILE A 158 9.75 -6.16 2.48
C ILE A 158 8.92 -7.33 3.01
N PRO A 159 9.17 -8.55 2.51
CA PRO A 159 8.23 -9.68 2.62
C PRO A 159 8.26 -10.41 3.98
N GLY A 160 9.09 -10.00 4.91
CA GLY A 160 9.21 -10.66 6.21
C GLY A 160 9.54 -12.14 6.10
N ARG A 161 8.81 -13.00 6.80
CA ARG A 161 9.01 -14.46 6.82
C ARG A 161 8.71 -15.15 5.48
N TYR A 162 8.12 -14.44 4.52
CA TYR A 162 7.77 -14.98 3.21
C TYR A 162 8.84 -14.73 2.14
N LYS A 163 10.02 -14.20 2.52
CA LYS A 163 11.09 -13.77 1.61
C LYS A 163 11.46 -14.83 0.58
N ASP A 164 11.73 -16.05 1.01
CA ASP A 164 12.18 -17.13 0.11
C ASP A 164 11.11 -17.48 -0.93
N LYS A 165 9.83 -17.46 -0.52
CA LYS A 165 8.71 -17.69 -1.46
C LYS A 165 8.61 -16.57 -2.48
N VAL A 166 8.70 -15.31 -2.03
CA VAL A 166 8.67 -14.13 -2.91
C VAL A 166 9.83 -14.17 -3.91
N LEU A 167 11.04 -14.46 -3.45
CA LEU A 167 12.21 -14.57 -4.33
C LEU A 167 12.05 -15.68 -5.37
N LYS A 168 11.54 -16.84 -4.98
CA LYS A 168 11.28 -17.95 -5.90
C LYS A 168 10.26 -17.58 -6.97
N ILE A 169 9.17 -16.93 -6.59
CA ILE A 169 8.12 -16.50 -7.52
C ILE A 169 8.68 -15.41 -8.44
N LYS A 170 9.38 -14.42 -7.90
CA LYS A 170 10.02 -13.37 -8.70
C LYS A 170 10.98 -13.95 -9.75
N HIS A 171 11.81 -14.90 -9.35
CA HIS A 171 12.73 -15.57 -10.28
C HIS A 171 11.99 -16.22 -11.45
N ASN A 172 10.87 -16.87 -11.19
CA ASN A 172 10.06 -17.53 -12.22
C ASN A 172 9.31 -16.54 -13.12
N HIS A 173 8.91 -15.37 -12.60
CA HIS A 173 8.11 -14.38 -13.34
C HIS A 173 8.95 -13.41 -14.16
N SER A 174 10.06 -12.92 -13.61
CA SER A 174 10.80 -11.82 -14.22
C SER A 174 12.32 -11.92 -14.11
N LEU A 175 12.85 -13.04 -13.52
CA LEU A 175 14.27 -13.24 -13.22
C LEU A 175 14.84 -12.10 -12.37
N ALA A 176 14.96 -10.90 -12.94
CA ALA A 176 15.49 -9.70 -12.30
C ALA A 176 14.71 -8.46 -12.70
N THR A 177 14.79 -7.42 -11.89
CA THR A 177 14.28 -6.08 -12.21
C THR A 177 15.30 -5.35 -13.10
N ALA A 178 14.86 -4.43 -13.96
CA ALA A 178 15.74 -3.67 -14.86
C ALA A 178 16.86 -2.94 -14.08
N SER A 179 18.10 -3.32 -14.28
CA SER A 179 19.24 -2.81 -13.51
C SER A 179 19.54 -1.32 -13.79
N ILE A 180 19.36 -0.86 -15.02
CA ILE A 180 19.63 0.54 -15.41
C ILE A 180 18.74 1.51 -14.62
N THR A 181 17.44 1.25 -14.57
CA THR A 181 16.49 2.10 -13.82
C THR A 181 16.74 2.04 -12.32
N GLN A 182 17.07 0.87 -11.78
CA GLN A 182 17.44 0.74 -10.37
C GLN A 182 18.72 1.53 -10.05
N ALA A 183 19.76 1.44 -10.88
CA ALA A 183 21.00 2.19 -10.69
C ALA A 183 20.76 3.70 -10.77
N ALA A 184 19.96 4.17 -11.72
CA ALA A 184 19.61 5.59 -11.84
C ALA A 184 18.87 6.10 -10.60
N VAL A 185 17.88 5.34 -10.10
CA VAL A 185 17.14 5.68 -8.87
C VAL A 185 18.06 5.60 -7.66
N GLY A 186 18.88 4.56 -7.53
CA GLY A 186 19.86 4.44 -6.45
C GLY A 186 20.78 5.64 -6.38
N HIS A 187 21.37 6.04 -7.50
CA HIS A 187 22.22 7.23 -7.58
C HIS A 187 21.46 8.52 -7.18
N PHE A 188 20.21 8.66 -7.63
CA PHE A 188 19.38 9.82 -7.28
C PHE A 188 19.09 9.90 -5.77
N LEU A 189 18.93 8.73 -5.10
CA LEU A 189 18.78 8.64 -3.65
C LEU A 189 20.12 8.98 -2.95
N GLU A 190 21.23 8.41 -3.38
CA GLU A 190 22.56 8.59 -2.78
C GLU A 190 23.03 10.05 -2.76
N ILE A 191 22.75 10.80 -3.82
CA ILE A 191 23.14 12.23 -3.91
C ILE A 191 22.12 13.18 -3.25
N GLY A 192 21.13 12.67 -2.50
CA GLY A 192 20.13 13.45 -1.75
C GLY A 192 19.14 14.23 -2.63
N ARG A 193 19.07 13.94 -3.93
CA ARG A 193 18.15 14.64 -4.85
C ARG A 193 16.70 14.20 -4.67
N TYR A 194 16.48 13.00 -4.15
CA TYR A 194 15.14 12.50 -3.88
C TYR A 194 14.41 13.32 -2.85
N GLU A 195 15.05 13.64 -1.72
CA GLU A 195 14.46 14.43 -0.64
C GLU A 195 14.16 15.87 -1.09
N PHE A 196 15.03 16.42 -1.92
CA PHE A 196 14.79 17.76 -2.52
C PHE A 196 13.59 17.73 -3.48
N HIS A 197 13.54 16.74 -4.36
CA HIS A 197 12.42 16.54 -5.28
C HIS A 197 11.10 16.32 -4.53
N LEU A 198 11.12 15.47 -3.51
CA LEU A 198 9.94 15.13 -2.71
C LEU A 198 9.36 16.37 -1.99
N ARG A 199 10.21 17.22 -1.40
CA ARG A 199 9.77 18.47 -0.81
C ARG A 199 9.07 19.39 -1.82
N ASN A 200 9.67 19.60 -2.99
CA ASN A 200 9.06 20.41 -4.04
C ASN A 200 7.73 19.81 -4.54
N LEU A 201 7.64 18.50 -4.65
CA LEU A 201 6.41 17.80 -5.05
C LEU A 201 5.30 17.97 -4.00
N ILE A 202 5.63 17.85 -2.72
CA ILE A 202 4.69 18.05 -1.60
C ILE A 202 4.21 19.52 -1.58
N ASP A 203 5.09 20.48 -1.75
CA ASP A 203 4.72 21.90 -1.80
C ASP A 203 3.78 22.20 -2.97
N LEU A 204 4.03 21.62 -4.15
CA LEU A 204 3.14 21.73 -5.30
C LEU A 204 1.76 21.14 -5.00
N HIS A 205 1.70 19.95 -4.40
CA HIS A 205 0.43 19.32 -4.02
C HIS A 205 -0.34 20.15 -2.99
N LEU A 206 0.34 20.78 -2.02
CA LEU A 206 -0.28 21.71 -1.08
C LEU A 206 -0.89 22.92 -1.79
N GLN A 207 -0.17 23.53 -2.72
CA GLN A 207 -0.68 24.65 -3.51
C GLN A 207 -1.92 24.26 -4.32
N LEU A 208 -1.89 23.12 -5.01
CA LEU A 208 -3.04 22.59 -5.76
C LEU A 208 -4.24 22.31 -4.85
N ARG A 209 -4.02 21.75 -3.67
CA ARG A 209 -5.08 21.52 -2.67
C ARG A 209 -5.74 22.83 -2.25
N PHE A 210 -4.98 23.88 -1.99
CA PHE A 210 -5.53 25.21 -1.64
C PHE A 210 -6.34 25.80 -2.80
N GLN A 211 -5.84 25.71 -4.03
CA GLN A 211 -6.57 26.17 -5.22
C GLN A 211 -7.91 25.46 -5.40
N LEU A 212 -7.91 24.13 -5.32
CA LEU A 212 -9.13 23.32 -5.41
C LEU A 212 -10.13 23.69 -4.32
N HIS A 213 -9.67 23.82 -3.06
CA HIS A 213 -10.53 24.22 -1.94
C HIS A 213 -11.18 25.60 -2.18
N SER A 214 -10.41 26.56 -2.66
CA SER A 214 -10.90 27.90 -3.01
C SER A 214 -11.91 27.85 -4.15
N CYS A 215 -11.69 27.02 -5.18
CA CYS A 215 -12.65 26.85 -6.28
C CYS A 215 -13.97 26.24 -5.80
N PHE A 216 -13.92 25.24 -4.92
CA PHE A 216 -15.14 24.63 -4.36
C PHE A 216 -15.94 25.63 -3.50
N LEU A 217 -15.27 26.42 -2.66
CA LEU A 217 -15.93 27.46 -1.87
C LEU A 217 -16.58 28.52 -2.76
N TYR A 218 -15.92 28.91 -3.83
CA TYR A 218 -16.47 29.90 -4.78
C TYR A 218 -17.68 29.35 -5.55
N SER A 219 -17.66 28.08 -5.94
CA SER A 219 -18.76 27.41 -6.63
C SER A 219 -20.00 27.23 -5.75
N SER A 220 -19.80 26.90 -4.46
CA SER A 220 -20.91 26.72 -3.51
C SER A 220 -21.62 28.02 -3.13
N VAL A 221 -20.98 29.19 -3.31
CA VAL A 221 -21.58 30.50 -3.04
C VAL A 221 -22.39 31.03 -4.23
N HIS A 222 -22.19 30.50 -5.44
CA HIS A 222 -22.75 31.00 -6.69
C HIS A 222 -23.74 30.05 -7.39
N LEU A 223 -24.13 28.94 -6.77
CA LEU A 223 -25.24 28.13 -7.29
C LEU A 223 -26.57 28.78 -6.89
N PRO A 224 -27.41 29.28 -7.85
CA PRO A 224 -28.74 29.71 -7.53
C PRO A 224 -29.55 28.51 -7.04
N ILE A 225 -30.12 28.66 -5.85
CA ILE A 225 -31.11 27.71 -5.34
C ILE A 225 -32.31 27.82 -6.29
N GLN A 226 -32.53 26.81 -7.11
CA GLN A 226 -33.78 26.60 -7.84
C GLN A 226 -34.72 25.74 -7.03
#